data_c9b311cb63fecaff14c8ecfe4e6b71b6
#
_entry.id   c9b311cb63fecaff14c8ecfe4e6b71b6
#
_cell.length_a   1.000
_cell.length_b   1.000
_cell.length_c   1.000
_cell.angle_alpha   90.00
_cell.angle_beta   90.00
_cell.angle_gamma   90.00
#
_symmetry.space_group_name_H-M   'P 1'
#
loop_
_entity.id
_entity.type
_entity.pdbx_description
1 polymer ?
#
loop_
_entity_poly.entity_id
_entity_poly.type
_entity_poly.pdbx_seq_one_letter_code
_entity_poly.pdbx_strand_id
1 'polypeptide(L)'
;SEFDLNARAGLSMAFPSGDPPAGLYRHRPFWKKPTMPLMLLCGLLVSGIGGVLAVRPPELVRVAIEHEYYERTLRGQFMSTAELASKFDLPAHSPVPGFTQLIRPCDINGKVAYHLTTFFEKGGMVTLFAFDGKTDLPQGRGWWSNVYWEVKHDANGKVVVMVAQKEKAISAATRAFEEARRS
;
A
#
# COMPACT_ATOMS: atom_id res chain seq x y z
N SER A 1 14.28 -63.48 15.88
CA SER A 1 15.46 -63.77 16.70
C SER A 1 14.99 -64.07 18.13
N GLU A 2 15.70 -64.95 18.84
CA GLU A 2 15.36 -65.34 20.24
C GLU A 2 15.21 -64.10 21.16
N PHE A 3 15.89 -63.02 20.86
CA PHE A 3 15.81 -61.78 21.63
C PHE A 3 14.43 -61.10 21.54
N ASP A 4 13.75 -61.23 20.41
CA ASP A 4 12.45 -60.63 20.16
C ASP A 4 11.31 -61.37 20.88
N LEU A 5 11.46 -62.71 21.03
CA LEU A 5 10.52 -63.57 21.75
C LEU A 5 10.58 -63.35 23.26
N ASN A 6 11.81 -63.19 23.82
CA ASN A 6 12.02 -62.94 25.25
C ASN A 6 11.54 -61.48 25.63
N ALA A 7 11.71 -60.53 24.76
CA ALA A 7 11.20 -59.15 24.99
C ALA A 7 9.66 -59.10 25.00
N ARG A 8 9.00 -59.86 24.14
CA ARG A 8 7.54 -59.96 24.11
C ARG A 8 6.96 -60.71 25.31
N ALA A 9 7.63 -61.77 25.74
CA ALA A 9 7.23 -62.52 26.94
C ALA A 9 7.38 -61.67 28.21
N GLY A 10 8.45 -60.90 28.34
CA GLY A 10 8.66 -59.99 29.47
C GLY A 10 7.61 -58.88 29.55
N LEU A 11 7.23 -58.32 28.38
CA LEU A 11 6.19 -57.30 28.31
C LEU A 11 4.79 -57.82 28.66
N SER A 12 4.46 -59.10 28.31
CA SER A 12 3.16 -59.69 28.63
C SER A 12 3.01 -60.03 30.11
N MET A 13 4.08 -60.25 30.81
CA MET A 13 4.07 -60.47 32.29
C MET A 13 4.00 -59.16 33.09
N ALA A 14 4.52 -58.09 32.53
CA ALA A 14 4.52 -56.80 33.20
C ALA A 14 3.16 -56.04 33.07
N PHE A 15 2.34 -56.44 32.13
CA PHE A 15 1.01 -55.86 31.92
C PHE A 15 -0.02 -56.99 31.81
N PRO A 16 -0.67 -57.42 32.92
CA PRO A 16 -1.78 -58.34 32.86
C PRO A 16 -2.86 -57.76 31.94
N SER A 17 -3.41 -58.62 31.08
CA SER A 17 -4.45 -58.26 30.08
C SER A 17 -5.78 -57.87 30.75
N GLY A 18 -5.76 -56.77 31.48
CA GLY A 18 -6.94 -56.08 31.95
C GLY A 18 -7.07 -54.76 31.16
N ASP A 19 -8.29 -54.39 30.80
CA ASP A 19 -8.53 -53.07 30.19
C ASP A 19 -7.83 -51.99 30.98
N PRO A 20 -7.05 -51.12 30.35
CA PRO A 20 -6.36 -50.03 31.06
C PRO A 20 -7.43 -49.18 31.76
N PRO A 21 -7.18 -48.80 33.06
CA PRO A 21 -8.17 -48.01 33.81
C PRO A 21 -8.57 -46.79 33.00
N ALA A 22 -9.89 -46.49 32.93
CA ALA A 22 -10.53 -45.45 32.10
C ALA A 22 -9.92 -44.05 32.25
N GLY A 23 -9.10 -43.82 33.29
CA GLY A 23 -8.37 -42.56 33.51
C GLY A 23 -7.07 -42.39 32.71
N LEU A 24 -6.60 -43.43 31.99
CA LEU A 24 -5.36 -43.37 31.20
C LEU A 24 -5.57 -42.92 29.75
N TYR A 25 -6.82 -42.73 29.32
CA TYR A 25 -7.09 -41.98 28.09
C TYR A 25 -6.80 -40.48 28.36
N ARG A 26 -5.52 -40.14 28.43
CA ARG A 26 -5.11 -38.74 28.28
C ARG A 26 -5.75 -38.23 26.99
N HIS A 27 -6.71 -37.32 27.11
CA HIS A 27 -7.17 -36.53 25.99
C HIS A 27 -5.92 -36.02 25.25
N ARG A 28 -5.63 -36.57 24.08
CA ARG A 28 -4.57 -36.04 23.23
C ARG A 28 -4.92 -34.60 23.04
N PRO A 29 -4.06 -33.67 23.46
CA PRO A 29 -4.41 -32.24 23.33
C PRO A 29 -4.76 -31.99 21.86
N PHE A 30 -5.83 -31.27 21.67
CA PHE A 30 -6.40 -30.90 20.36
C PHE A 30 -5.34 -30.50 19.32
N TRP A 31 -4.24 -29.94 19.79
CA TRP A 31 -3.05 -29.51 19.01
C TRP A 31 -2.29 -30.67 18.31
N LYS A 32 -2.52 -31.93 18.66
CA LYS A 32 -1.84 -33.06 18.01
C LYS A 32 -2.60 -33.66 16.83
N LYS A 33 -3.74 -33.08 16.44
CA LYS A 33 -4.40 -33.47 15.19
C LYS A 33 -3.62 -32.87 14.03
N PRO A 34 -3.12 -33.67 13.05
CA PRO A 34 -2.28 -33.18 11.95
C PRO A 34 -2.98 -32.15 11.06
N THR A 35 -4.31 -32.05 11.13
CA THR A 35 -5.13 -31.08 10.39
C THR A 35 -5.06 -29.66 10.98
N MET A 36 -4.71 -29.50 12.27
CA MET A 36 -4.73 -28.21 12.93
C MET A 36 -3.62 -27.26 12.49
N PRO A 37 -2.34 -27.69 12.38
CA PRO A 37 -1.30 -26.82 11.84
C PRO A 37 -1.56 -26.40 10.38
N LEU A 38 -2.19 -27.26 9.59
CA LEU A 38 -2.57 -26.95 8.21
C LEU A 38 -3.66 -25.87 8.16
N MET A 39 -4.69 -25.96 8.98
CA MET A 39 -5.75 -24.94 9.06
C MET A 39 -5.23 -23.58 9.54
N LEU A 40 -4.32 -23.57 10.52
CA LEU A 40 -3.65 -22.34 10.97
C LEU A 40 -2.79 -21.73 9.88
N LEU A 41 -2.02 -22.53 9.15
CA LEU A 41 -1.20 -22.07 8.04
C LEU A 41 -2.06 -21.50 6.91
N CYS A 42 -3.14 -22.18 6.53
CA CYS A 42 -4.09 -21.66 5.54
C CYS A 42 -4.74 -20.34 6.01
N GLY A 43 -5.15 -20.26 7.27
CA GLY A 43 -5.72 -19.04 7.86
C GLY A 43 -4.74 -17.86 7.83
N LEU A 44 -3.47 -18.09 8.16
CA LEU A 44 -2.42 -17.07 8.09
C LEU A 44 -2.11 -16.65 6.66
N LEU A 45 -2.07 -17.58 5.71
CA LEU A 45 -1.85 -17.28 4.30
C LEU A 45 -3.01 -16.45 3.72
N VAL A 46 -4.26 -16.84 3.99
CA VAL A 46 -5.45 -16.11 3.51
C VAL A 46 -5.50 -14.72 4.13
N SER A 47 -5.23 -14.59 5.43
CA SER A 47 -5.18 -13.29 6.12
C SER A 47 -4.04 -12.42 5.61
N GLY A 48 -2.87 -13.01 5.36
CA GLY A 48 -1.71 -12.29 4.81
C GLY A 48 -1.97 -11.79 3.39
N ILE A 49 -2.47 -12.64 2.51
CA ILE A 49 -2.81 -12.28 1.13
C ILE A 49 -3.95 -11.25 1.11
N GLY A 50 -5.01 -11.47 1.90
CA GLY A 50 -6.12 -10.52 2.03
C GLY A 50 -5.67 -9.16 2.54
N GLY A 51 -4.77 -9.13 3.53
CA GLY A 51 -4.18 -7.90 4.06
C GLY A 51 -3.36 -7.14 3.00
N VAL A 52 -2.51 -7.83 2.24
CA VAL A 52 -1.72 -7.21 1.15
C VAL A 52 -2.61 -6.65 0.06
N LEU A 53 -3.66 -7.37 -0.35
CA LEU A 53 -4.59 -6.91 -1.37
C LEU A 53 -5.42 -5.70 -0.89
N ALA A 54 -5.80 -5.65 0.39
CA ALA A 54 -6.54 -4.53 0.97
C ALA A 54 -5.71 -3.24 1.08
N VAL A 55 -4.39 -3.36 1.21
CA VAL A 55 -3.45 -2.21 1.32
C VAL A 55 -2.91 -1.76 -0.04
N ARG A 56 -3.10 -2.58 -1.08
CA ARG A 56 -2.58 -2.27 -2.42
C ARG A 56 -3.29 -1.05 -3.01
N PRO A 57 -2.56 -0.01 -3.45
CA PRO A 57 -3.15 1.14 -4.09
C PRO A 57 -3.81 0.76 -5.43
N PRO A 58 -4.80 1.54 -5.89
CA PRO A 58 -5.35 1.40 -7.23
C PRO A 58 -4.24 1.38 -8.29
N GLU A 59 -4.47 0.68 -9.40
CA GLU A 59 -3.45 0.49 -10.44
C GLU A 59 -2.87 1.82 -10.95
N LEU A 60 -3.72 2.79 -11.24
CA LEU A 60 -3.28 4.11 -11.70
C LEU A 60 -2.37 4.83 -10.69
N VAL A 61 -2.66 4.70 -9.39
CA VAL A 61 -1.80 5.24 -8.32
C VAL A 61 -0.45 4.52 -8.30
N ARG A 62 -0.44 3.22 -8.50
CA ARG A 62 0.80 2.43 -8.52
C ARG A 62 1.68 2.84 -9.69
N VAL A 63 1.10 3.00 -10.89
CA VAL A 63 1.84 3.48 -12.07
C VAL A 63 2.36 4.92 -11.84
N ALA A 64 1.57 5.80 -11.21
CA ALA A 64 2.02 7.13 -10.85
C ALA A 64 3.20 7.11 -9.86
N ILE A 65 3.20 6.19 -8.88
CA ILE A 65 4.33 6.00 -7.94
C ILE A 65 5.58 5.51 -8.69
N GLU A 66 5.44 4.55 -9.58
CA GLU A 66 6.55 4.06 -10.41
C GLU A 66 7.10 5.16 -11.32
N HIS A 67 6.23 5.93 -11.94
CA HIS A 67 6.61 7.08 -12.77
C HIS A 67 7.39 8.14 -11.97
N GLU A 68 6.91 8.49 -10.78
CA GLU A 68 7.62 9.41 -9.88
C GLU A 68 9.01 8.88 -9.53
N TYR A 69 9.15 7.57 -9.26
CA TYR A 69 10.43 6.97 -8.93
C TYR A 69 11.47 7.13 -10.05
N TYR A 70 11.08 6.90 -11.29
CA TYR A 70 11.97 7.06 -12.45
C TYR A 70 12.29 8.53 -12.76
N GLU A 71 11.36 9.45 -12.51
CA GLU A 71 11.50 10.86 -12.84
C GLU A 71 11.95 11.75 -11.67
N ARG A 72 12.18 11.19 -10.50
CA ARG A 72 12.54 11.92 -9.27
C ARG A 72 13.75 12.84 -9.42
N THR A 73 14.70 12.48 -10.26
CA THR A 73 15.92 13.27 -10.50
C THR A 73 15.76 14.30 -11.62
N LEU A 74 14.69 14.21 -12.40
CA LEU A 74 14.45 15.15 -13.50
C LEU A 74 14.15 16.55 -12.95
N ARG A 75 14.60 17.53 -13.70
CA ARG A 75 14.40 18.96 -13.44
C ARG A 75 14.05 19.64 -14.74
N GLY A 76 13.17 20.62 -14.67
CA GLY A 76 12.84 21.42 -15.85
C GLY A 76 11.39 21.86 -15.85
N GLN A 77 11.12 22.82 -16.73
CA GLN A 77 9.78 23.36 -16.94
C GLN A 77 9.44 23.20 -18.43
N PHE A 78 8.54 22.25 -18.73
CA PHE A 78 8.15 21.88 -20.09
C PHE A 78 6.76 22.40 -20.47
N MET A 79 6.13 23.19 -19.61
CA MET A 79 4.91 23.95 -19.86
C MET A 79 4.90 25.21 -18.99
N SER A 80 4.07 26.19 -19.33
CA SER A 80 3.97 27.43 -18.56
C SER A 80 3.32 27.22 -17.19
N THR A 81 3.71 28.04 -16.21
CA THR A 81 3.07 28.02 -14.87
C THR A 81 1.59 28.39 -14.93
N ALA A 82 1.20 29.29 -15.84
CA ALA A 82 -0.21 29.65 -16.02
C ALA A 82 -1.05 28.49 -16.56
N GLU A 83 -0.52 27.76 -17.54
CA GLU A 83 -1.16 26.55 -18.05
C GLU A 83 -1.27 25.47 -16.97
N LEU A 84 -0.19 25.23 -16.20
CA LEU A 84 -0.20 24.31 -15.07
C LEU A 84 -1.22 24.71 -14.01
N ALA A 85 -1.30 26.01 -13.65
CA ALA A 85 -2.24 26.52 -12.67
C ALA A 85 -3.69 26.13 -13.03
N SER A 86 -4.07 26.24 -14.31
CA SER A 86 -5.38 25.82 -14.81
C SER A 86 -5.64 24.32 -14.65
N LYS A 87 -4.60 23.49 -14.66
CA LYS A 87 -4.72 22.04 -14.49
C LYS A 87 -4.89 21.63 -13.03
N PHE A 88 -4.43 22.46 -12.09
CA PHE A 88 -4.59 22.28 -10.65
C PHE A 88 -5.70 23.13 -10.02
N ASP A 89 -6.56 23.70 -10.86
CA ASP A 89 -7.69 24.54 -10.43
C ASP A 89 -7.23 25.73 -9.55
N LEU A 90 -6.13 26.35 -9.93
CA LEU A 90 -5.60 27.56 -9.31
C LEU A 90 -6.03 28.80 -10.10
N PRO A 91 -6.24 29.95 -9.44
CA PRO A 91 -6.47 31.21 -10.14
C PRO A 91 -5.37 31.53 -11.14
N ALA A 92 -5.71 32.12 -12.29
CA ALA A 92 -4.79 32.31 -13.42
C ALA A 92 -3.50 33.11 -13.08
N HIS A 93 -3.54 33.91 -12.04
CA HIS A 93 -2.41 34.74 -11.58
C HIS A 93 -1.78 34.25 -10.28
N SER A 94 -2.28 33.14 -9.71
CA SER A 94 -1.70 32.58 -8.49
C SER A 94 -0.39 31.87 -8.82
N PRO A 95 0.66 32.11 -8.02
CA PRO A 95 1.88 31.32 -8.13
C PRO A 95 1.59 29.86 -7.78
N VAL A 96 2.24 28.94 -8.45
CA VAL A 96 2.19 27.51 -8.06
C VAL A 96 2.83 27.37 -6.68
N PRO A 97 2.13 26.73 -5.72
CA PRO A 97 2.63 26.62 -4.36
C PRO A 97 3.94 25.84 -4.26
N GLY A 98 4.87 26.34 -3.43
CA GLY A 98 6.16 25.70 -3.15
C GLY A 98 7.25 26.05 -4.19
N PHE A 99 8.40 25.42 -4.04
CA PHE A 99 9.53 25.56 -4.96
C PHE A 99 9.45 24.48 -6.04
N THR A 100 8.97 24.87 -7.20
CA THR A 100 8.77 23.95 -8.32
C THR A 100 10.10 23.44 -8.88
N GLN A 101 10.23 22.14 -9.05
CA GLN A 101 11.39 21.48 -9.64
C GLN A 101 11.14 20.91 -11.02
N LEU A 102 9.96 20.34 -11.24
CA LEU A 102 9.57 19.73 -12.50
C LEU A 102 8.13 20.09 -12.83
N ILE A 103 7.91 20.52 -14.07
CA ILE A 103 6.58 20.71 -14.66
C ILE A 103 6.59 20.08 -16.04
N ARG A 104 5.74 19.10 -16.29
CA ARG A 104 5.59 18.49 -17.60
C ARG A 104 4.25 17.75 -17.75
N PRO A 105 3.70 17.67 -18.97
CA PRO A 105 2.70 16.65 -19.28
C PRO A 105 3.38 15.27 -19.36
N CYS A 106 2.68 14.23 -18.96
CA CYS A 106 3.14 12.84 -19.06
C CYS A 106 1.97 11.91 -19.35
N ASP A 107 2.27 10.69 -19.79
CA ASP A 107 1.30 9.60 -19.88
C ASP A 107 1.42 8.70 -18.67
N ILE A 108 0.31 8.46 -17.98
CA ILE A 108 0.21 7.54 -16.85
C ILE A 108 -0.85 6.50 -17.21
N ASN A 109 -0.41 5.33 -17.63
CA ASN A 109 -1.30 4.23 -18.01
C ASN A 109 -2.34 4.62 -19.09
N GLY A 110 -1.89 5.28 -20.17
CA GLY A 110 -2.75 5.75 -21.27
C GLY A 110 -3.60 6.96 -20.94
N LYS A 111 -3.36 7.63 -19.81
CA LYS A 111 -4.05 8.86 -19.42
C LYS A 111 -3.07 10.01 -19.36
N VAL A 112 -3.47 11.15 -19.95
CA VAL A 112 -2.69 12.39 -19.84
C VAL A 112 -2.77 12.89 -18.40
N ALA A 113 -1.61 13.08 -17.79
CA ALA A 113 -1.45 13.67 -16.47
C ALA A 113 -0.47 14.85 -16.53
N TYR A 114 -0.73 15.88 -15.74
CA TYR A 114 0.19 17.01 -15.56
C TYR A 114 1.00 16.76 -14.30
N HIS A 115 2.28 16.53 -14.50
CA HIS A 115 3.24 16.22 -13.47
C HIS A 115 3.85 17.51 -12.90
N LEU A 116 3.69 17.71 -11.61
CA LEU A 116 4.30 18.77 -10.84
C LEU A 116 5.09 18.18 -9.68
N THR A 117 6.41 18.36 -9.68
CA THR A 117 7.23 18.10 -8.49
C THR A 117 7.60 19.42 -7.84
N THR A 118 7.25 19.58 -6.58
CA THR A 118 7.47 20.80 -5.81
C THR A 118 7.98 20.49 -4.41
N PHE A 119 8.76 21.41 -3.85
CA PHE A 119 9.32 21.33 -2.51
C PHE A 119 8.64 22.34 -1.59
N PHE A 120 8.23 21.85 -0.41
CA PHE A 120 7.73 22.69 0.68
C PHE A 120 8.71 22.69 1.84
N GLU A 121 9.13 23.86 2.29
CA GLU A 121 10.16 24.02 3.33
C GLU A 121 9.89 23.18 4.59
N LYS A 122 8.65 23.18 5.09
CA LYS A 122 8.26 22.41 6.28
C LYS A 122 7.81 20.99 5.99
N GLY A 123 7.54 20.66 4.73
CA GLY A 123 6.97 19.37 4.30
C GLY A 123 7.99 18.44 3.67
N GLY A 124 8.78 18.97 2.76
CA GLY A 124 9.66 18.22 1.87
C GLY A 124 9.11 18.16 0.44
N MET A 125 9.67 17.25 -0.34
CA MET A 125 9.29 17.03 -1.73
C MET A 125 7.95 16.29 -1.84
N VAL A 126 7.12 16.75 -2.77
CA VAL A 126 5.89 16.07 -3.19
C VAL A 126 5.75 16.15 -4.70
N THR A 127 5.28 15.07 -5.28
CA THR A 127 4.90 15.01 -6.69
C THR A 127 3.39 14.92 -6.80
N LEU A 128 2.81 15.75 -7.65
CA LEU A 128 1.40 15.82 -7.94
C LEU A 128 1.15 15.46 -9.40
N PHE A 129 0.14 14.64 -9.65
CA PHE A 129 -0.35 14.29 -10.98
C PHE A 129 -1.81 14.74 -11.08
N ALA A 130 -2.09 15.78 -11.84
CA ALA A 130 -3.45 16.18 -12.19
C ALA A 130 -3.84 15.49 -13.49
N PHE A 131 -4.86 14.63 -13.44
CA PHE A 131 -5.32 13.88 -14.61
C PHE A 131 -6.27 14.73 -15.44
N ASP A 132 -6.07 14.72 -16.75
CA ASP A 132 -6.99 15.38 -17.69
C ASP A 132 -8.21 14.47 -17.93
N GLY A 133 -9.38 15.07 -17.98
CA GLY A 133 -10.63 14.35 -18.19
C GLY A 133 -11.15 13.56 -16.97
N LYS A 134 -12.24 12.84 -17.19
CA LYS A 134 -12.86 12.00 -16.16
C LYS A 134 -12.01 10.76 -15.89
N THR A 135 -11.57 10.62 -14.66
CA THR A 135 -10.82 9.46 -14.21
C THR A 135 -11.57 8.83 -13.05
N ASP A 136 -12.02 7.59 -13.25
CA ASP A 136 -12.67 6.81 -12.20
C ASP A 136 -11.61 6.24 -11.26
N LEU A 137 -11.24 7.03 -10.27
CA LEU A 137 -10.29 6.68 -9.25
C LEU A 137 -10.87 7.09 -7.89
N PRO A 138 -11.12 6.14 -6.97
CA PRO A 138 -11.70 6.46 -5.67
C PRO A 138 -10.75 7.34 -4.85
N GLN A 139 -11.32 8.25 -4.06
CA GLN A 139 -10.55 8.96 -3.05
C GLN A 139 -9.94 7.98 -2.06
N GLY A 140 -8.71 8.26 -1.65
CA GLY A 140 -8.03 7.40 -0.71
C GLY A 140 -6.62 7.87 -0.42
N ARG A 141 -6.03 7.28 0.60
CA ARG A 141 -4.64 7.51 0.98
C ARG A 141 -4.02 6.25 1.52
N GLY A 142 -2.70 6.17 1.46
CA GLY A 142 -2.00 5.02 2.01
C GLY A 142 -0.48 5.15 1.89
N TRP A 143 0.17 4.05 2.19
CA TRP A 143 1.61 3.91 2.07
C TRP A 143 1.91 2.68 1.21
N TRP A 144 2.79 2.84 0.23
CA TRP A 144 3.19 1.77 -0.68
C TRP A 144 4.58 2.04 -1.25
N SER A 145 5.42 1.01 -1.33
CA SER A 145 6.75 1.11 -1.95
C SER A 145 7.62 2.27 -1.40
N ASN A 146 7.60 2.46 -0.06
CA ASN A 146 8.33 3.51 0.66
C ASN A 146 7.89 4.95 0.37
N VAL A 147 6.69 5.13 -0.19
CA VAL A 147 6.08 6.45 -0.37
C VAL A 147 4.65 6.49 0.19
N TYR A 148 4.25 7.65 0.65
CA TYR A 148 2.85 7.97 0.95
C TYR A 148 2.18 8.45 -0.32
N TRP A 149 0.92 8.10 -0.47
CA TRP A 149 0.09 8.55 -1.59
C TRP A 149 -1.27 9.02 -1.10
N GLU A 150 -1.86 9.97 -1.81
CA GLU A 150 -3.22 10.46 -1.59
C GLU A 150 -3.88 10.78 -2.93
N VAL A 151 -5.14 10.35 -3.07
CA VAL A 151 -6.01 10.68 -4.21
C VAL A 151 -7.07 11.65 -3.72
N LYS A 152 -7.15 12.80 -4.36
CA LYS A 152 -8.18 13.81 -4.12
C LYS A 152 -8.93 14.13 -5.40
N HIS A 153 -10.20 14.50 -5.23
CA HIS A 153 -11.00 15.10 -6.30
C HIS A 153 -11.16 16.57 -5.99
N ASP A 154 -11.00 17.41 -7.02
CA ASP A 154 -11.34 18.81 -6.92
C ASP A 154 -12.86 19.04 -7.05
N ALA A 155 -13.30 20.30 -6.94
CA ALA A 155 -14.72 20.67 -7.04
C ALA A 155 -15.35 20.31 -8.41
N ASN A 156 -14.54 20.18 -9.45
CA ASN A 156 -14.95 19.84 -10.82
C ASN A 156 -14.86 18.32 -11.08
N GLY A 157 -14.51 17.51 -10.06
CA GLY A 157 -14.33 16.06 -10.17
C GLY A 157 -13.02 15.65 -10.85
N LYS A 158 -12.08 16.57 -11.06
CA LYS A 158 -10.75 16.26 -11.56
C LYS A 158 -9.95 15.55 -10.49
N VAL A 159 -9.25 14.50 -10.88
CA VAL A 159 -8.43 13.68 -9.98
C VAL A 159 -7.03 14.23 -9.86
N VAL A 160 -6.56 14.39 -8.65
CA VAL A 160 -5.17 14.69 -8.32
C VAL A 160 -4.60 13.57 -7.45
N VAL A 161 -3.52 12.95 -7.92
CA VAL A 161 -2.74 11.98 -7.15
C VAL A 161 -1.49 12.67 -6.62
N MET A 162 -1.28 12.59 -5.32
CA MET A 162 -0.09 13.11 -4.63
C MET A 162 0.78 11.96 -4.15
N VAL A 163 2.09 12.06 -4.34
CA VAL A 163 3.08 11.06 -3.93
C VAL A 163 4.23 11.76 -3.21
N ALA A 164 4.63 11.25 -2.05
CA ALA A 164 5.75 11.81 -1.28
C ALA A 164 6.42 10.76 -0.40
N GLN A 165 7.70 10.97 -0.07
CA GLN A 165 8.41 10.11 0.89
C GLN A 165 7.96 10.33 2.36
N LYS A 166 7.34 11.48 2.63
CA LYS A 166 6.88 11.85 3.97
C LYS A 166 5.42 12.29 3.92
N GLU A 167 4.59 11.76 4.78
CA GLU A 167 3.17 12.13 4.87
C GLU A 167 2.96 13.63 5.07
N LYS A 168 3.82 14.27 5.88
CA LYS A 168 3.78 15.71 6.11
C LYS A 168 3.96 16.55 4.84
N ALA A 169 4.62 16.03 3.80
CA ALA A 169 4.76 16.73 2.52
C ALA A 169 3.43 16.80 1.78
N ILE A 170 2.65 15.71 1.77
CA ILE A 170 1.29 15.68 1.22
C ILE A 170 0.40 16.68 1.96
N SER A 171 0.44 16.67 3.31
CA SER A 171 -0.36 17.59 4.13
C SER A 171 0.03 19.06 3.91
N ALA A 172 1.31 19.35 3.70
CA ALA A 172 1.78 20.69 3.38
C ALA A 172 1.32 21.15 1.99
N ALA A 173 1.45 20.28 0.98
CA ALA A 173 0.96 20.54 -0.36
C ALA A 173 -0.56 20.79 -0.37
N THR A 174 -1.34 19.91 0.25
CA THR A 174 -2.78 20.07 0.36
C THR A 174 -3.17 21.44 0.88
N ARG A 175 -2.62 21.86 2.02
CA ARG A 175 -2.92 23.18 2.61
C ARG A 175 -2.53 24.32 1.69
N ALA A 176 -1.32 24.27 1.12
CA ALA A 176 -0.84 25.34 0.26
C ALA A 176 -1.68 25.49 -1.01
N PHE A 177 -2.13 24.38 -1.62
CA PHE A 177 -3.03 24.41 -2.77
C PHE A 177 -4.45 24.87 -2.42
N GLU A 178 -4.97 24.51 -1.25
CA GLU A 178 -6.26 25.00 -0.75
C GLU A 178 -6.22 26.50 -0.44
N GLU A 179 -5.14 27.00 0.13
CA GLU A 179 -4.92 28.42 0.37
C GLU A 179 -4.83 29.21 -0.96
N ALA A 180 -4.05 28.70 -1.91
CA ALA A 180 -3.89 29.33 -3.23
C ALA A 180 -5.19 29.38 -4.06
N ARG A 181 -6.12 28.44 -3.84
CA ARG A 181 -7.46 28.47 -4.49
C ARG A 181 -8.40 29.51 -3.89
N ARG A 182 -8.13 29.96 -2.67
CA ARG A 182 -8.97 30.95 -1.98
C ARG A 182 -8.51 32.40 -2.18
N SER A 183 -7.28 32.58 -2.62
CA SER A 183 -6.67 33.88 -2.89
C SER A 183 -7.06 34.43 -4.25
#